data_8edaabef0ffa67b54a48085799ba8810
#
_entry.id   8edaabef0ffa67b54a48085799ba8810
#
_cell.length_a   1.000
_cell.length_b   1.000
_cell.length_c   1.000
_cell.angle_alpha   90.00
_cell.angle_beta   90.00
_cell.angle_gamma   90.00
#
_symmetry.space_group_name_H-M   'P 1'
#
loop_
_entity.id
_entity.type
_entity.pdbx_description
1 polymer ?
#
loop_
_entity_poly.entity_id
_entity_poly.type
_entity_poly.pdbx_seq_one_letter_code
_entity_poly.pdbx_strand_id
1 'polypeptide(L)'
;MTSIMRTRVSRAWTALLACLSVLALVALTAGCGSARSYGRTQLTVWSWEPSMPQLVKGFEHDNPDVHITLVTNARYEELNSAIQDGYGMPDIMQLEYFALPQYAVSGQIRNLTTRTDGYEAFYTPGSWASVGMDGNVYGLPMDSGPMAFFYNDTVFKQAGVDASKIRTWQDYYDAARKLKTIGVNITSDAGEASFFDAMVWLAGGKPFTTSRDGHDVGIDLLGDAGTQEFARFWQRMVDEDLIDTSTTMWSDAWKKAVGDGTIASVFAGAWMPSLLLADVPGTAGLWRVASMPTPNGNATNAENGGSALSVLTSSRKPDASWRFIDYVCHSRTGIDTRVKGGAFPADVATLDSPEFLSRTTVTDSHGVQVPYFGGQQFNRVLSEAAKHVSTQYQYLPFEVYARSDFRSTVGKAYTWANNWQRYRMEYQRMLAGKTGNARNPQSPGLMVTIEDGLSQWQQNLREYGINQGFTVTDN
;
A
#
# COMPACT_ATOMS: atom_id res chain seq x y z
N MET A 1 -86.03 15.89 -43.13
CA MET A 1 -84.76 16.52 -42.73
C MET A 1 -84.59 16.60 -41.21
N THR A 2 -85.14 15.68 -40.43
CA THR A 2 -85.19 15.78 -38.97
C THR A 2 -84.54 14.55 -38.20
N SER A 3 -84.04 13.55 -38.89
CA SER A 3 -83.52 12.34 -38.29
C SER A 3 -81.95 12.31 -38.14
N ILE A 4 -81.25 13.13 -38.87
CA ILE A 4 -79.72 13.10 -38.85
C ILE A 4 -79.12 14.01 -37.75
N MET A 5 -79.91 14.95 -37.25
CA MET A 5 -79.37 15.90 -36.21
C MET A 5 -79.40 15.35 -34.78
N ARG A 6 -80.28 14.37 -34.44
CA ARG A 6 -80.33 13.77 -33.09
C ARG A 6 -79.19 12.76 -32.80
N THR A 7 -78.68 12.11 -33.79
CA THR A 7 -77.57 11.13 -33.62
C THR A 7 -76.18 11.77 -33.46
N ARG A 8 -75.97 13.00 -33.91
CA ARG A 8 -74.67 13.72 -33.74
C ARG A 8 -74.52 14.35 -32.34
N VAL A 9 -75.61 14.80 -31.73
CA VAL A 9 -75.59 15.38 -30.37
C VAL A 9 -75.38 14.32 -29.31
N SER A 10 -75.94 13.12 -29.42
CA SER A 10 -75.71 12.03 -28.44
C SER A 10 -74.28 11.49 -28.49
N ARG A 11 -73.64 11.45 -29.66
CA ARG A 11 -72.27 11.01 -29.77
C ARG A 11 -71.25 12.03 -29.21
N ALA A 12 -71.56 13.34 -29.29
CA ALA A 12 -70.71 14.39 -28.72
C ALA A 12 -70.80 14.37 -27.16
N TRP A 13 -71.99 14.11 -26.60
CA TRP A 13 -72.10 14.00 -25.15
C TRP A 13 -71.50 12.72 -24.55
N THR A 14 -71.55 11.60 -25.25
CA THR A 14 -70.89 10.36 -24.83
C THR A 14 -69.36 10.47 -24.99
N ALA A 15 -68.84 11.18 -26.01
CA ALA A 15 -67.42 11.46 -26.12
C ALA A 15 -66.90 12.42 -25.04
N LEU A 16 -67.69 13.45 -24.65
CA LEU A 16 -67.34 14.40 -23.59
C LEU A 16 -67.34 13.73 -22.20
N LEU A 17 -68.32 12.86 -21.95
CA LEU A 17 -68.36 12.07 -20.69
C LEU A 17 -67.25 11.03 -20.62
N ALA A 18 -66.87 10.41 -21.72
CA ALA A 18 -65.73 9.50 -21.82
C ALA A 18 -64.39 10.23 -21.59
N CYS A 19 -64.22 11.42 -22.17
CA CYS A 19 -63.01 12.24 -21.93
C CYS A 19 -62.93 12.76 -20.48
N LEU A 20 -64.07 13.13 -19.87
CA LEU A 20 -64.10 13.55 -18.46
C LEU A 20 -63.81 12.39 -17.49
N SER A 21 -64.30 11.18 -17.80
CA SER A 21 -63.99 9.99 -16.97
C SER A 21 -62.53 9.55 -17.10
N VAL A 22 -61.89 9.67 -18.27
CA VAL A 22 -60.45 9.40 -18.46
C VAL A 22 -59.60 10.47 -17.77
N LEU A 23 -60.00 11.76 -17.83
CA LEU A 23 -59.33 12.82 -17.08
C LEU A 23 -59.48 12.66 -15.55
N ALA A 24 -60.61 12.20 -15.07
CA ALA A 24 -60.82 11.90 -13.65
C ALA A 24 -60.00 10.67 -13.18
N LEU A 25 -59.85 9.64 -14.03
CA LEU A 25 -58.96 8.49 -13.73
C LEU A 25 -57.50 8.89 -13.72
N VAL A 26 -57.06 9.76 -14.64
CA VAL A 26 -55.70 10.28 -14.68
C VAL A 26 -55.43 11.21 -13.49
N ALA A 27 -56.42 11.99 -13.06
CA ALA A 27 -56.28 12.83 -11.85
C ALA A 27 -56.26 12.00 -10.54
N LEU A 28 -56.96 10.84 -10.50
CA LEU A 28 -56.93 9.93 -9.35
C LEU A 28 -55.63 9.10 -9.27
N THR A 29 -54.99 8.82 -10.39
CA THR A 29 -53.69 8.18 -10.42
C THR A 29 -52.53 9.18 -10.16
N ALA A 30 -52.74 10.48 -10.41
CA ALA A 30 -51.77 11.53 -10.08
C ALA A 30 -51.87 11.98 -8.59
N GLY A 31 -52.94 11.60 -7.89
CA GLY A 31 -53.16 11.95 -6.47
C GLY A 31 -52.76 10.86 -5.46
N CYS A 32 -52.38 9.66 -5.93
CA CYS A 32 -51.67 8.70 -5.06
C CYS A 32 -50.24 9.18 -4.91
N GLY A 33 -49.96 9.76 -3.75
CA GLY A 33 -48.72 10.38 -3.35
C GLY A 33 -47.52 9.84 -4.09
N SER A 34 -46.84 10.72 -4.79
CA SER A 34 -45.39 10.58 -4.93
C SER A 34 -44.86 10.54 -3.49
N ALA A 35 -44.90 9.38 -2.83
CA ALA A 35 -43.81 9.00 -1.99
C ALA A 35 -42.61 9.26 -2.89
N ARG A 36 -41.92 10.39 -2.68
CA ARG A 36 -40.57 10.56 -3.17
C ARG A 36 -39.90 9.31 -2.65
N SER A 37 -39.74 8.31 -3.47
CA SER A 37 -38.70 7.33 -3.36
C SER A 37 -37.46 8.19 -3.36
N TYR A 38 -37.00 8.62 -2.18
CA TYR A 38 -35.66 9.13 -2.00
C TYR A 38 -34.83 7.96 -2.40
N GLY A 39 -34.36 7.97 -3.66
CA GLY A 39 -33.43 6.97 -4.15
C GLY A 39 -32.27 6.93 -3.18
N ARG A 40 -31.82 5.74 -2.83
CA ARG A 40 -30.64 5.55 -1.97
C ARG A 40 -29.51 6.44 -2.46
N THR A 41 -28.79 7.07 -1.56
CA THR A 41 -27.58 7.82 -1.90
C THR A 41 -26.58 6.85 -2.53
N GLN A 42 -26.21 7.07 -3.78
CA GLN A 42 -25.28 6.21 -4.50
C GLN A 42 -23.85 6.68 -4.21
N LEU A 43 -23.01 5.84 -3.61
CA LEU A 43 -21.59 6.06 -3.43
C LEU A 43 -20.80 5.15 -4.38
N THR A 44 -19.68 5.66 -4.91
CA THR A 44 -18.68 4.85 -5.61
C THR A 44 -17.43 4.79 -4.76
N VAL A 45 -16.99 3.58 -4.43
CA VAL A 45 -15.81 3.31 -3.60
C VAL A 45 -14.80 2.52 -4.41
N TRP A 46 -13.56 3.00 -4.47
CA TRP A 46 -12.43 2.28 -5.06
C TRP A 46 -11.53 1.79 -3.94
N SER A 47 -11.37 0.47 -3.82
CA SER A 47 -10.57 -0.14 -2.76
C SER A 47 -10.13 -1.55 -3.16
N TRP A 48 -8.88 -1.90 -2.87
CA TRP A 48 -8.33 -3.25 -3.05
C TRP A 48 -8.34 -4.10 -1.77
N GLU A 49 -8.89 -3.57 -0.66
CA GLU A 49 -9.03 -4.32 0.60
C GLU A 49 -9.91 -5.56 0.39
N PRO A 50 -9.40 -6.79 0.63
CA PRO A 50 -10.15 -8.03 0.33
C PRO A 50 -11.47 -8.16 1.11
N SER A 51 -11.55 -7.58 2.31
CA SER A 51 -12.77 -7.62 3.14
C SER A 51 -13.80 -6.55 2.77
N MET A 52 -13.48 -5.62 1.85
CA MET A 52 -14.36 -4.49 1.50
C MET A 52 -15.75 -4.91 1.03
N PRO A 53 -15.96 -6.00 0.25
CA PRO A 53 -17.30 -6.45 -0.11
C PRO A 53 -18.18 -6.79 1.10
N GLN A 54 -17.57 -7.38 2.14
CA GLN A 54 -18.28 -7.69 3.39
C GLN A 54 -18.60 -6.43 4.18
N LEU A 55 -17.68 -5.46 4.22
CA LEU A 55 -17.85 -4.16 4.87
C LEU A 55 -18.98 -3.36 4.21
N VAL A 56 -19.01 -3.31 2.88
CA VAL A 56 -20.09 -2.68 2.11
C VAL A 56 -21.44 -3.29 2.46
N LYS A 57 -21.54 -4.62 2.47
CA LYS A 57 -22.78 -5.31 2.82
C LYS A 57 -23.24 -5.01 4.24
N GLY A 58 -22.32 -4.98 5.20
CA GLY A 58 -22.63 -4.63 6.60
C GLY A 58 -23.09 -3.17 6.73
N PHE A 59 -22.39 -2.26 6.10
CA PHE A 59 -22.73 -0.84 6.11
C PHE A 59 -24.10 -0.56 5.48
N GLU A 60 -24.41 -1.15 4.33
CA GLU A 60 -25.71 -0.99 3.65
C GLU A 60 -26.86 -1.58 4.45
N HIS A 61 -26.63 -2.65 5.22
CA HIS A 61 -27.63 -3.21 6.13
C HIS A 61 -28.00 -2.20 7.22
N ASP A 62 -27.00 -1.53 7.80
CA ASP A 62 -27.18 -0.57 8.90
C ASP A 62 -27.57 0.83 8.38
N ASN A 63 -27.32 1.12 7.10
CA ASN A 63 -27.60 2.39 6.42
C ASN A 63 -28.40 2.16 5.13
N PRO A 64 -29.71 1.79 5.23
CA PRO A 64 -30.52 1.44 4.06
C PRO A 64 -30.77 2.60 3.10
N ASP A 65 -30.46 3.83 3.50
CA ASP A 65 -30.51 5.05 2.70
C ASP A 65 -29.30 5.21 1.75
N VAL A 66 -28.27 4.35 1.87
CA VAL A 66 -27.05 4.39 1.04
C VAL A 66 -26.95 3.11 0.21
N HIS A 67 -26.39 3.24 -1.00
CA HIS A 67 -25.96 2.13 -1.85
C HIS A 67 -24.56 2.38 -2.35
N ILE A 68 -23.69 1.36 -2.32
CA ILE A 68 -22.27 1.46 -2.65
C ILE A 68 -21.93 0.62 -3.88
N THR A 69 -21.42 1.28 -4.91
CA THR A 69 -20.78 0.62 -6.04
C THR A 69 -19.30 0.48 -5.71
N LEU A 70 -18.83 -0.76 -5.51
CA LEU A 70 -17.44 -1.06 -5.19
C LEU A 70 -16.66 -1.44 -6.44
N VAL A 71 -15.48 -0.83 -6.63
CA VAL A 71 -14.47 -1.18 -7.64
C VAL A 71 -13.22 -1.66 -6.91
N THR A 72 -12.82 -2.93 -7.15
CA THR A 72 -11.76 -3.59 -6.37
C THR A 72 -10.39 -3.63 -7.04
N ASN A 73 -10.30 -3.27 -8.30
CA ASN A 73 -9.07 -3.35 -9.11
C ASN A 73 -8.62 -1.98 -9.66
N ALA A 74 -9.11 -0.89 -9.07
CA ALA A 74 -8.71 0.45 -9.48
C ALA A 74 -7.25 0.76 -9.13
N ARG A 75 -6.57 1.50 -9.99
CA ARG A 75 -5.17 1.88 -9.86
C ARG A 75 -5.01 3.39 -9.94
N TYR A 76 -3.83 3.89 -9.55
CA TYR A 76 -3.53 5.33 -9.60
C TYR A 76 -3.60 5.92 -11.00
N GLU A 77 -3.23 5.16 -12.04
CA GLU A 77 -3.33 5.60 -13.43
C GLU A 77 -4.79 5.90 -13.83
N GLU A 78 -5.72 5.05 -13.40
CA GLU A 78 -7.15 5.23 -13.65
C GLU A 78 -7.72 6.43 -12.89
N LEU A 79 -7.28 6.61 -11.62
CA LEU A 79 -7.66 7.79 -10.83
C LEU A 79 -7.12 9.07 -11.46
N ASN A 80 -5.85 9.10 -11.85
CA ASN A 80 -5.24 10.26 -12.50
C ASN A 80 -5.92 10.59 -13.81
N SER A 81 -6.29 9.59 -14.63
CA SER A 81 -7.04 9.78 -15.87
C SER A 81 -8.43 10.37 -15.60
N ALA A 82 -9.16 9.82 -14.61
CA ALA A 82 -10.48 10.33 -14.22
C ALA A 82 -10.42 11.78 -13.71
N ILE A 83 -9.35 12.14 -12.98
CA ILE A 83 -9.10 13.52 -12.52
C ILE A 83 -8.86 14.45 -13.73
N GLN A 84 -8.02 14.05 -14.68
CA GLN A 84 -7.73 14.84 -15.89
C GLN A 84 -8.97 15.03 -16.75
N ASP A 85 -9.77 13.98 -16.91
CA ASP A 85 -11.00 13.99 -17.72
C ASP A 85 -12.14 14.76 -17.03
N GLY A 86 -12.06 14.95 -15.71
CA GLY A 86 -13.09 15.63 -14.90
C GLY A 86 -14.35 14.79 -14.67
N TYR A 87 -14.34 13.49 -14.99
CA TYR A 87 -15.46 12.57 -14.78
C TYR A 87 -14.99 11.15 -14.41
N GLY A 88 -15.90 10.33 -13.85
CA GLY A 88 -15.60 8.94 -13.51
C GLY A 88 -14.87 8.75 -12.17
N MET A 89 -14.56 9.82 -11.48
CA MET A 89 -13.93 9.75 -10.15
C MET A 89 -14.85 9.07 -9.13
N PRO A 90 -14.31 8.29 -8.18
CA PRO A 90 -15.07 7.75 -7.07
C PRO A 90 -15.46 8.86 -6.07
N ASP A 91 -16.38 8.54 -5.14
CA ASP A 91 -16.63 9.36 -3.96
C ASP A 91 -15.56 9.13 -2.89
N ILE A 92 -15.06 7.88 -2.79
CA ILE A 92 -14.08 7.43 -1.80
C ILE A 92 -13.02 6.59 -2.51
N MET A 93 -11.76 6.82 -2.18
CA MET A 93 -10.61 6.05 -2.67
C MET A 93 -9.76 5.54 -1.51
N GLN A 94 -9.36 4.29 -1.57
CA GLN A 94 -8.24 3.79 -0.78
C GLN A 94 -6.95 4.35 -1.38
N LEU A 95 -6.13 4.99 -0.54
CA LEU A 95 -4.83 5.54 -0.91
C LEU A 95 -3.77 4.97 0.03
N GLU A 96 -2.68 4.47 -0.52
CA GLU A 96 -1.51 4.16 0.28
C GLU A 96 -0.92 5.45 0.87
N TYR A 97 -0.29 5.35 2.03
CA TYR A 97 0.25 6.50 2.74
C TYR A 97 1.22 7.33 1.89
N PHE A 98 2.03 6.69 1.06
CA PHE A 98 2.95 7.41 0.17
C PHE A 98 2.26 8.27 -0.89
N ALA A 99 1.07 7.88 -1.34
CA ALA A 99 0.35 8.59 -2.40
C ALA A 99 -0.52 9.74 -1.86
N LEU A 100 -0.90 9.67 -0.59
CA LEU A 100 -1.84 10.63 0.01
C LEU A 100 -1.38 12.10 -0.11
N PRO A 101 -0.10 12.48 0.13
CA PRO A 101 0.35 13.85 0.00
C PRO A 101 0.10 14.46 -1.39
N GLN A 102 0.27 13.67 -2.46
CA GLN A 102 0.04 14.12 -3.83
C GLN A 102 -1.40 14.59 -4.05
N TYR A 103 -2.37 13.80 -3.58
CA TYR A 103 -3.79 14.13 -3.75
C TYR A 103 -4.26 15.22 -2.77
N ALA A 104 -3.60 15.35 -1.61
CA ALA A 104 -3.87 16.41 -0.66
C ALA A 104 -3.41 17.77 -1.20
N VAL A 105 -2.16 17.89 -1.65
CA VAL A 105 -1.58 19.12 -2.19
C VAL A 105 -2.31 19.57 -3.46
N SER A 106 -2.66 18.63 -4.35
CA SER A 106 -3.43 18.95 -5.55
C SER A 106 -4.92 19.23 -5.31
N GLY A 107 -5.38 19.22 -4.04
CA GLY A 107 -6.76 19.52 -3.67
C GLY A 107 -7.78 18.46 -4.14
N GLN A 108 -7.34 17.25 -4.49
CA GLN A 108 -8.22 16.19 -4.99
C GLN A 108 -8.95 15.42 -3.89
N ILE A 109 -8.42 15.45 -2.66
CA ILE A 109 -9.05 14.84 -1.50
C ILE A 109 -9.42 15.89 -0.45
N ARG A 110 -10.48 15.60 0.31
CA ARG A 110 -11.02 16.53 1.27
C ARG A 110 -10.19 16.60 2.55
N ASN A 111 -10.06 17.80 3.08
CA ASN A 111 -9.64 18.01 4.46
C ASN A 111 -10.74 17.51 5.42
N LEU A 112 -10.39 16.57 6.28
CA LEU A 112 -11.28 15.91 7.24
C LEU A 112 -11.05 16.36 8.68
N THR A 113 -10.15 17.30 8.93
CA THR A 113 -9.70 17.72 10.27
C THR A 113 -10.85 18.03 11.21
N THR A 114 -11.87 18.76 10.74
CA THR A 114 -13.03 19.09 11.58
C THR A 114 -13.93 17.91 11.93
N ARG A 115 -13.75 16.77 11.26
CA ARG A 115 -14.50 15.53 11.51
C ARG A 115 -13.75 14.53 12.37
N THR A 116 -12.44 14.76 12.58
CA THR A 116 -11.51 13.83 13.24
C THR A 116 -11.07 14.33 14.62
N ASP A 117 -11.79 15.26 15.20
CA ASP A 117 -11.48 15.73 16.55
C ASP A 117 -11.51 14.58 17.57
N GLY A 118 -10.41 14.41 18.30
CA GLY A 118 -10.23 13.32 19.26
C GLY A 118 -9.84 11.96 18.65
N TYR A 119 -9.67 11.83 17.33
CA TYR A 119 -9.32 10.55 16.68
C TYR A 119 -7.83 10.19 16.78
N GLU A 120 -6.96 11.17 16.98
CA GLU A 120 -5.50 10.94 17.02
C GLU A 120 -5.10 9.84 18.02
N ALA A 121 -5.62 9.89 19.25
CA ALA A 121 -5.30 8.90 20.27
C ALA A 121 -5.84 7.49 20.01
N PHE A 122 -6.73 7.35 19.04
CA PHE A 122 -7.28 6.05 18.65
C PHE A 122 -6.31 5.23 17.81
N TYR A 123 -5.50 5.90 16.99
CA TYR A 123 -4.55 5.27 16.06
C TYR A 123 -3.12 5.27 16.60
N THR A 124 -2.25 4.44 16.03
CA THR A 124 -0.82 4.53 16.30
C THR A 124 -0.27 5.85 15.79
N PRO A 125 0.75 6.45 16.46
CA PRO A 125 1.32 7.71 16.02
C PRO A 125 1.81 7.69 14.57
N GLY A 126 2.43 6.59 14.12
CA GLY A 126 2.90 6.43 12.73
C GLY A 126 1.77 6.46 11.73
N SER A 127 0.71 5.66 11.94
CA SER A 127 -0.43 5.64 11.04
C SER A 127 -1.19 6.97 11.00
N TRP A 128 -1.32 7.63 12.15
CA TRP A 128 -1.96 8.94 12.23
C TRP A 128 -1.14 10.02 11.50
N ALA A 129 0.17 10.05 11.72
CA ALA A 129 1.05 10.98 11.02
C ALA A 129 1.01 10.78 9.49
N SER A 130 0.85 9.53 9.03
CA SER A 130 0.83 9.19 7.60
C SER A 130 -0.42 9.66 6.83
N VAL A 131 -1.50 10.03 7.52
CA VAL A 131 -2.70 10.62 6.92
C VAL A 131 -2.79 12.13 7.10
N GLY A 132 -1.79 12.71 7.77
CA GLY A 132 -1.69 14.12 8.08
C GLY A 132 -0.75 14.87 7.15
N MET A 133 -1.08 16.13 6.89
CA MET A 133 -0.20 17.10 6.26
C MET A 133 -0.54 18.49 6.80
N ASP A 134 0.47 19.24 7.27
CA ASP A 134 0.29 20.60 7.81
C ASP A 134 -0.74 20.69 8.95
N GLY A 135 -0.80 19.71 9.83
CA GLY A 135 -1.80 19.67 10.91
C GLY A 135 -3.23 19.40 10.44
N ASN A 136 -3.42 19.11 9.15
CA ASN A 136 -4.69 18.70 8.57
C ASN A 136 -4.70 17.20 8.32
N VAL A 137 -5.88 16.59 8.38
CA VAL A 137 -6.13 15.17 8.16
C VAL A 137 -6.85 14.99 6.82
N TYR A 138 -6.35 14.08 5.97
CA TYR A 138 -6.87 13.88 4.62
C TYR A 138 -7.42 12.47 4.37
N GLY A 139 -7.35 11.60 5.34
CA GLY A 139 -7.91 10.25 5.30
C GLY A 139 -8.04 9.66 6.70
N LEU A 140 -8.72 8.52 6.82
CA LEU A 140 -8.69 7.72 8.05
C LEU A 140 -7.80 6.49 7.83
N PRO A 141 -6.82 6.22 8.73
CA PRO A 141 -6.00 5.03 8.65
C PRO A 141 -6.85 3.78 8.58
N MET A 142 -6.65 2.97 7.54
CA MET A 142 -7.37 1.72 7.39
C MET A 142 -6.55 0.53 7.89
N ASP A 143 -5.28 0.50 7.52
CA ASP A 143 -4.31 -0.49 7.95
C ASP A 143 -2.95 0.16 8.20
N SER A 144 -2.00 -0.61 8.73
CA SER A 144 -0.63 -0.16 8.98
C SER A 144 0.37 -1.20 8.47
N GLY A 145 1.53 -0.74 8.07
CA GLY A 145 2.59 -1.58 7.53
C GLY A 145 3.91 -1.47 8.30
N PRO A 146 3.92 -1.53 9.66
CA PRO A 146 5.18 -1.49 10.39
C PRO A 146 6.09 -2.63 9.95
N MET A 147 7.36 -2.34 9.71
CA MET A 147 8.30 -3.32 9.19
C MET A 147 8.67 -4.39 10.20
N ALA A 148 8.86 -5.60 9.71
CA ALA A 148 9.40 -6.71 10.48
C ALA A 148 10.35 -7.56 9.63
N PHE A 149 11.20 -8.29 10.32
CA PHE A 149 12.12 -9.26 9.76
C PHE A 149 11.47 -10.66 9.77
N PHE A 150 11.00 -11.07 8.59
CA PHE A 150 10.45 -12.41 8.36
C PHE A 150 11.57 -13.33 7.85
N TYR A 151 11.79 -14.48 8.49
CA TYR A 151 12.91 -15.37 8.13
C TYR A 151 12.55 -16.85 8.23
N ASN A 152 13.15 -17.64 7.36
CA ASN A 152 13.07 -19.10 7.42
C ASN A 152 14.06 -19.65 8.45
N ASP A 153 13.55 -19.94 9.65
CA ASP A 153 14.33 -20.39 10.80
C ASP A 153 15.15 -21.67 10.51
N THR A 154 14.62 -22.55 9.68
CA THR A 154 15.32 -23.77 9.30
C THR A 154 16.57 -23.47 8.47
N VAL A 155 16.46 -22.57 7.50
CA VAL A 155 17.58 -22.18 6.63
C VAL A 155 18.66 -21.42 7.43
N PHE A 156 18.25 -20.50 8.32
CA PHE A 156 19.20 -19.79 9.19
C PHE A 156 19.95 -20.74 10.10
N LYS A 157 19.27 -21.73 10.71
CA LYS A 157 19.91 -22.76 11.52
C LYS A 157 20.89 -23.65 10.75
N GLN A 158 20.59 -23.98 9.50
CA GLN A 158 21.52 -24.70 8.62
C GLN A 158 22.82 -23.93 8.38
N ALA A 159 22.75 -22.60 8.32
CA ALA A 159 23.94 -21.73 8.23
C ALA A 159 24.61 -21.46 9.60
N GLY A 160 24.13 -22.06 10.68
CA GLY A 160 24.64 -21.83 12.03
C GLY A 160 24.35 -20.42 12.57
N VAL A 161 23.22 -19.84 12.15
CA VAL A 161 22.78 -18.50 12.54
C VAL A 161 21.51 -18.59 13.41
N ASP A 162 21.55 -17.92 14.55
CA ASP A 162 20.36 -17.64 15.35
C ASP A 162 19.79 -16.27 14.95
N ALA A 163 18.82 -16.29 14.02
CA ALA A 163 18.23 -15.06 13.47
C ALA A 163 17.50 -14.22 14.55
N SER A 164 17.08 -14.85 15.65
CA SER A 164 16.43 -14.14 16.75
C SER A 164 17.35 -13.16 17.49
N LYS A 165 18.66 -13.23 17.25
CA LYS A 165 19.69 -12.35 17.84
C LYS A 165 20.14 -11.22 16.94
N ILE A 166 19.69 -11.18 15.69
CA ILE A 166 20.01 -10.11 14.76
C ILE A 166 19.29 -8.84 15.23
N ARG A 167 20.07 -7.78 15.52
CA ARG A 167 19.57 -6.48 16.01
C ARG A 167 20.07 -5.33 15.19
N THR A 168 21.27 -5.45 14.61
CA THR A 168 21.92 -4.41 13.83
C THR A 168 22.07 -4.82 12.38
N TRP A 169 22.25 -3.84 11.50
CA TRP A 169 22.62 -4.10 10.11
C TRP A 169 23.95 -4.86 10.00
N GLN A 170 24.88 -4.66 10.93
CA GLN A 170 26.09 -5.47 10.96
C GLN A 170 25.82 -6.94 11.29
N ASP A 171 24.92 -7.23 12.25
CA ASP A 171 24.52 -8.62 12.56
C ASP A 171 23.86 -9.27 11.31
N TYR A 172 23.02 -8.50 10.60
CA TYR A 172 22.36 -8.97 9.37
C TYR A 172 23.36 -9.27 8.26
N TYR A 173 24.33 -8.40 8.07
CA TYR A 173 25.42 -8.63 7.13
C TYR A 173 26.24 -9.88 7.48
N ASP A 174 26.62 -10.07 8.76
CA ASP A 174 27.37 -11.25 9.20
C ASP A 174 26.57 -12.54 9.01
N ALA A 175 25.23 -12.48 9.21
CA ALA A 175 24.32 -13.58 8.92
C ALA A 175 24.27 -13.87 7.41
N ALA A 176 24.18 -12.83 6.57
CA ALA A 176 24.16 -12.96 5.11
C ALA A 176 25.43 -13.67 4.57
N ARG A 177 26.59 -13.31 5.09
CA ARG A 177 27.86 -13.99 4.73
C ARG A 177 27.84 -15.48 5.08
N LYS A 178 27.29 -15.86 6.23
CA LYS A 178 27.15 -17.28 6.60
C LYS A 178 26.17 -18.01 5.71
N LEU A 179 25.02 -17.43 5.39
CA LEU A 179 24.04 -17.99 4.46
C LEU A 179 24.66 -18.20 3.06
N LYS A 180 25.48 -17.26 2.61
CA LYS A 180 26.18 -17.35 1.33
C LYS A 180 27.11 -18.57 1.26
N THR A 181 27.73 -19.02 2.37
CA THR A 181 28.57 -20.21 2.39
C THR A 181 27.83 -21.49 2.05
N ILE A 182 26.52 -21.51 2.24
CA ILE A 182 25.63 -22.64 1.89
C ILE A 182 24.84 -22.39 0.59
N GLY A 183 25.18 -21.33 -0.15
CA GLY A 183 24.56 -21.01 -1.45
C GLY A 183 23.21 -20.31 -1.36
N VAL A 184 22.90 -19.69 -0.21
CA VAL A 184 21.64 -18.99 0.05
C VAL A 184 21.86 -17.48 0.09
N ASN A 185 20.97 -16.73 -0.54
CA ASN A 185 20.90 -15.28 -0.40
C ASN A 185 20.01 -14.93 0.80
N ILE A 186 20.44 -13.95 1.60
CA ILE A 186 19.68 -13.59 2.80
C ILE A 186 18.31 -13.02 2.44
N THR A 187 18.22 -12.24 1.35
CA THR A 187 16.99 -11.66 0.81
C THR A 187 17.14 -11.39 -0.69
N SER A 188 16.10 -10.84 -1.31
CA SER A 188 16.15 -10.28 -2.66
C SER A 188 15.76 -8.81 -2.66
N ASP A 189 16.40 -8.04 -3.54
CA ASP A 189 16.01 -6.68 -3.88
C ASP A 189 16.46 -6.37 -5.30
N ALA A 190 15.51 -6.12 -6.19
CA ALA A 190 15.75 -5.77 -7.59
C ALA A 190 15.66 -4.25 -7.84
N GLY A 191 15.76 -3.43 -6.80
CA GLY A 191 15.64 -1.98 -6.84
C GLY A 191 14.18 -1.51 -6.70
N GLU A 192 13.56 -1.81 -5.56
CA GLU A 192 12.18 -1.42 -5.27
C GLU A 192 12.14 -0.14 -4.43
N ALA A 193 11.47 0.92 -4.94
CA ALA A 193 11.39 2.23 -4.28
C ALA A 193 10.75 2.15 -2.89
N SER A 194 9.69 1.36 -2.72
CA SER A 194 9.02 1.20 -1.41
C SER A 194 9.92 0.59 -0.35
N PHE A 195 10.82 -0.30 -0.77
CA PHE A 195 11.84 -0.87 0.11
C PHE A 195 12.89 0.16 0.50
N PHE A 196 13.38 0.94 -0.49
CA PHE A 196 14.31 2.04 -0.26
C PHE A 196 13.75 3.04 0.75
N ASP A 197 12.54 3.57 0.52
CA ASP A 197 11.88 4.53 1.40
C ASP A 197 11.82 4.01 2.84
N ALA A 198 11.36 2.78 3.02
CA ALA A 198 11.20 2.18 4.33
C ALA A 198 12.54 1.97 5.05
N MET A 199 13.59 1.58 4.32
CA MET A 199 14.93 1.38 4.90
C MET A 199 15.62 2.70 5.24
N VAL A 200 15.45 3.75 4.43
CA VAL A 200 15.92 5.10 4.73
C VAL A 200 15.19 5.65 5.95
N TRP A 201 13.87 5.49 6.00
CA TRP A 201 13.06 5.86 7.17
C TRP A 201 13.54 5.14 8.44
N LEU A 202 13.75 3.82 8.35
CA LEU A 202 14.28 3.00 9.46
C LEU A 202 15.67 3.46 9.93
N ALA A 203 16.49 3.97 9.03
CA ALA A 203 17.79 4.56 9.34
C ALA A 203 17.71 5.97 9.97
N GLY A 204 16.51 6.52 10.12
CA GLY A 204 16.29 7.87 10.62
C GLY A 204 16.50 8.96 9.57
N GLY A 205 16.56 8.59 8.29
CA GLY A 205 16.67 9.52 7.16
C GLY A 205 15.44 10.39 6.99
N LYS A 206 15.66 11.58 6.45
CA LYS A 206 14.65 12.59 6.16
C LYS A 206 15.05 13.31 4.86
N PRO A 207 15.19 12.57 3.75
CA PRO A 207 15.70 13.16 2.51
C PRO A 207 14.71 14.15 1.88
N PHE A 208 13.46 14.14 2.33
CA PHE A 208 12.39 14.97 1.79
C PHE A 208 11.79 15.86 2.89
N THR A 209 11.55 17.12 2.53
CA THR A 209 10.80 18.07 3.35
C THR A 209 9.75 18.75 2.50
N THR A 210 8.63 19.11 3.11
CA THR A 210 7.55 19.81 2.43
C THR A 210 7.07 20.95 3.33
N SER A 211 6.92 22.16 2.75
CA SER A 211 6.36 23.31 3.47
C SER A 211 4.91 23.04 3.88
N ARG A 212 4.40 23.90 4.77
CA ARG A 212 3.03 23.79 5.29
C ARG A 212 1.97 23.75 4.20
N ASP A 213 2.11 24.57 3.17
CA ASP A 213 1.18 24.63 2.03
C ASP A 213 1.44 23.57 0.97
N GLY A 214 2.48 22.77 1.15
CA GLY A 214 2.85 21.68 0.25
C GLY A 214 3.59 22.10 -1.02
N HIS A 215 3.90 23.39 -1.21
CA HIS A 215 4.47 23.91 -2.46
C HIS A 215 6.00 24.06 -2.47
N ASP A 216 6.63 24.27 -1.28
CA ASP A 216 8.09 24.29 -1.18
C ASP A 216 8.55 22.88 -0.78
N VAL A 217 9.43 22.28 -1.58
CA VAL A 217 9.91 20.92 -1.40
C VAL A 217 11.43 20.92 -1.30
N GLY A 218 11.96 20.34 -0.23
CA GLY A 218 13.39 20.06 -0.10
C GLY A 218 13.69 18.61 -0.49
N ILE A 219 14.76 18.41 -1.26
CA ILE A 219 15.23 17.09 -1.69
C ILE A 219 16.73 16.98 -1.41
N ASP A 220 17.12 16.11 -0.47
CA ASP A 220 18.51 15.91 -0.07
C ASP A 220 18.84 14.42 0.08
N LEU A 221 18.90 13.70 -1.04
CA LEU A 221 19.28 12.28 -1.04
C LEU A 221 20.77 12.07 -0.79
N LEU A 222 21.60 13.04 -1.14
CA LEU A 222 23.06 12.93 -1.06
C LEU A 222 23.65 13.46 0.26
N GLY A 223 22.98 14.41 0.93
CA GLY A 223 23.40 14.97 2.22
C GLY A 223 22.71 14.29 3.42
N ASP A 224 21.54 13.68 3.22
CA ASP A 224 20.81 13.05 4.31
C ASP A 224 21.55 11.83 4.88
N ALA A 225 21.84 11.89 6.18
CA ALA A 225 22.66 10.89 6.86
C ALA A 225 22.04 9.48 6.83
N GLY A 226 20.72 9.35 6.98
CA GLY A 226 20.03 8.07 6.95
C GLY A 226 20.03 7.44 5.56
N THR A 227 19.83 8.26 4.51
CA THR A 227 19.93 7.83 3.11
C THR A 227 21.35 7.32 2.80
N GLN A 228 22.38 8.06 3.22
CA GLN A 228 23.76 7.67 3.00
C GLN A 228 24.17 6.42 3.82
N GLU A 229 23.63 6.26 5.02
CA GLU A 229 23.86 5.06 5.84
C GLU A 229 23.27 3.82 5.16
N PHE A 230 22.02 3.92 4.68
CA PHE A 230 21.39 2.85 3.91
C PHE A 230 22.15 2.56 2.61
N ALA A 231 22.49 3.58 1.82
CA ALA A 231 23.16 3.42 0.54
C ALA A 231 24.51 2.67 0.70
N ARG A 232 25.35 3.06 1.68
CA ARG A 232 26.62 2.38 1.97
C ARG A 232 26.40 0.92 2.42
N PHE A 233 25.47 0.69 3.33
CA PHE A 233 25.17 -0.65 3.82
C PHE A 233 24.68 -1.56 2.70
N TRP A 234 23.70 -1.08 1.92
CA TRP A 234 23.09 -1.89 0.88
C TRP A 234 23.99 -2.10 -0.32
N GLN A 235 24.80 -1.09 -0.70
CA GLN A 235 25.84 -1.26 -1.71
C GLN A 235 26.80 -2.40 -1.36
N ARG A 236 27.23 -2.48 -0.10
CA ARG A 236 28.08 -3.58 0.37
C ARG A 236 27.40 -4.94 0.25
N MET A 237 26.09 -5.02 0.56
CA MET A 237 25.31 -6.25 0.40
C MET A 237 25.22 -6.69 -1.05
N VAL A 238 25.09 -5.73 -1.97
CA VAL A 238 25.04 -5.94 -3.42
C VAL A 238 26.43 -6.37 -3.96
N ASP A 239 27.49 -5.66 -3.59
CA ASP A 239 28.86 -5.90 -4.09
C ASP A 239 29.39 -7.29 -3.70
N GLU A 240 29.05 -7.75 -2.50
CA GLU A 240 29.46 -9.05 -1.99
C GLU A 240 28.49 -10.19 -2.41
N ASP A 241 27.50 -9.90 -3.26
CA ASP A 241 26.53 -10.91 -3.76
C ASP A 241 25.76 -11.60 -2.62
N LEU A 242 25.42 -10.86 -1.56
CA LEU A 242 24.72 -11.38 -0.39
C LEU A 242 23.21 -11.37 -0.53
N ILE A 243 22.71 -10.59 -1.48
CA ILE A 243 21.30 -10.51 -1.85
C ILE A 243 21.10 -10.89 -3.32
N ASP A 244 19.92 -11.40 -3.64
CA ASP A 244 19.53 -11.66 -5.03
C ASP A 244 18.98 -10.37 -5.67
N THR A 245 19.76 -9.79 -6.59
CA THR A 245 19.39 -8.55 -7.31
C THR A 245 18.59 -8.82 -8.59
N SER A 246 18.33 -10.08 -8.92
CA SER A 246 17.65 -10.48 -10.17
C SER A 246 16.18 -10.82 -10.00
N THR A 247 15.79 -11.20 -8.81
CA THR A 247 14.46 -11.72 -8.52
C THR A 247 13.58 -10.61 -7.95
N THR A 248 12.63 -10.16 -8.77
CA THR A 248 11.62 -9.17 -8.35
C THR A 248 10.63 -9.83 -7.39
N MET A 249 10.35 -9.17 -6.27
CA MET A 249 9.35 -9.60 -5.29
C MET A 249 7.99 -9.89 -5.98
N TRP A 250 7.28 -10.90 -5.51
CA TRP A 250 5.98 -11.36 -6.01
C TRP A 250 5.99 -12.10 -7.36
N SER A 251 7.13 -12.15 -8.06
CA SER A 251 7.25 -12.99 -9.26
C SER A 251 7.21 -14.49 -8.91
N ASP A 252 6.86 -15.34 -9.87
CA ASP A 252 6.91 -16.79 -9.69
C ASP A 252 8.31 -17.28 -9.31
N ALA A 253 9.35 -16.62 -9.83
CA ALA A 253 10.74 -16.89 -9.46
C ALA A 253 10.99 -16.59 -7.97
N TRP A 254 10.47 -15.48 -7.47
CA TRP A 254 10.57 -15.11 -6.06
C TRP A 254 9.82 -16.11 -5.17
N LYS A 255 8.56 -16.44 -5.51
CA LYS A 255 7.76 -17.44 -4.76
C LYS A 255 8.48 -18.78 -4.69
N LYS A 256 9.06 -19.21 -5.80
CA LYS A 256 9.88 -20.42 -5.85
C LYS A 256 11.10 -20.31 -4.93
N ALA A 257 11.87 -19.24 -5.03
CA ALA A 257 13.12 -19.05 -4.28
C ALA A 257 12.89 -18.94 -2.77
N VAL A 258 11.81 -18.29 -2.36
CA VAL A 258 11.35 -18.23 -0.95
C VAL A 258 10.83 -19.60 -0.50
N GLY A 259 10.12 -20.31 -1.38
CA GLY A 259 9.56 -21.63 -1.11
C GLY A 259 10.63 -22.73 -0.96
N ASP A 260 11.69 -22.69 -1.74
CA ASP A 260 12.80 -23.67 -1.67
C ASP A 260 13.95 -23.23 -0.73
N GLY A 261 13.86 -22.03 -0.16
CA GLY A 261 14.81 -21.50 0.82
C GLY A 261 16.10 -20.94 0.24
N THR A 262 16.19 -20.72 -1.07
CA THR A 262 17.34 -20.02 -1.71
C THR A 262 17.33 -18.52 -1.42
N ILE A 263 16.17 -17.96 -1.06
CA ILE A 263 16.00 -16.67 -0.38
C ILE A 263 15.50 -16.95 1.03
N ALA A 264 16.27 -16.56 2.04
CA ALA A 264 16.05 -16.99 3.42
C ALA A 264 15.19 -16.03 4.25
N SER A 265 15.05 -14.78 3.84
CA SER A 265 14.29 -13.77 4.61
C SER A 265 13.69 -12.68 3.73
N VAL A 266 12.75 -11.94 4.32
CA VAL A 266 12.11 -10.78 3.72
C VAL A 266 11.97 -9.70 4.79
N PHE A 267 12.35 -8.46 4.46
CA PHE A 267 11.97 -7.27 5.19
C PHE A 267 10.69 -6.71 4.58
N ALA A 268 9.62 -6.66 5.35
CA ALA A 268 8.33 -6.22 4.82
C ALA A 268 7.42 -5.68 5.93
N GLY A 269 6.34 -5.04 5.53
CA GLY A 269 5.30 -4.59 6.45
C GLY A 269 4.49 -5.72 7.08
N ALA A 270 3.72 -5.39 8.11
CA ALA A 270 2.92 -6.33 8.89
C ALA A 270 1.78 -7.03 8.11
N TRP A 271 1.56 -6.68 6.85
CA TRP A 271 0.68 -7.36 5.90
C TRP A 271 1.28 -8.67 5.33
N MET A 272 2.60 -8.89 5.47
CA MET A 272 3.33 -10.03 4.92
C MET A 272 2.82 -11.42 5.37
N PRO A 273 2.34 -11.64 6.60
CA PRO A 273 1.88 -12.95 7.04
C PRO A 273 0.84 -13.60 6.13
N SER A 274 -0.17 -12.85 5.71
CA SER A 274 -1.24 -13.34 4.82
C SER A 274 -0.70 -13.67 3.42
N LEU A 275 0.23 -12.87 2.91
CA LEU A 275 0.81 -13.08 1.59
C LEU A 275 1.82 -14.24 1.57
N LEU A 276 2.62 -14.43 2.62
CA LEU A 276 3.47 -15.61 2.72
C LEU A 276 2.63 -16.90 2.73
N LEU A 277 1.53 -16.91 3.48
CA LEU A 277 0.63 -18.07 3.49
C LEU A 277 0.00 -18.30 2.10
N ALA A 278 -0.40 -17.25 1.40
CA ALA A 278 -1.02 -17.37 0.08
C ALA A 278 -0.03 -17.81 -1.00
N ASP A 279 1.18 -17.23 -1.01
CA ASP A 279 2.17 -17.43 -2.07
C ASP A 279 3.07 -18.63 -1.88
N VAL A 280 3.41 -18.97 -0.63
CA VAL A 280 4.33 -20.06 -0.29
C VAL A 280 3.80 -20.95 0.85
N PRO A 281 2.58 -21.50 0.71
CA PRO A 281 1.91 -22.26 1.77
C PRO A 281 2.71 -23.51 2.20
N GLY A 282 3.53 -24.08 1.31
CA GLY A 282 4.37 -25.25 1.57
C GLY A 282 5.47 -25.05 2.61
N THR A 283 5.73 -23.79 3.01
CA THR A 283 6.74 -23.47 4.03
C THR A 283 6.13 -23.17 5.42
N ALA A 284 4.86 -23.49 5.61
CA ALA A 284 4.18 -23.32 6.89
C ALA A 284 4.95 -24.01 8.02
N GLY A 285 5.12 -23.30 9.13
CA GLY A 285 5.86 -23.76 10.30
C GLY A 285 7.37 -23.46 10.27
N LEU A 286 7.94 -23.16 9.10
CA LEU A 286 9.38 -22.89 8.92
C LEU A 286 9.78 -21.45 9.21
N TRP A 287 8.84 -20.52 9.09
CA TRP A 287 9.08 -19.08 9.23
C TRP A 287 8.96 -18.60 10.68
N ARG A 288 9.65 -17.48 10.96
CA ARG A 288 9.53 -16.72 12.22
C ARG A 288 9.53 -15.23 11.90
N VAL A 289 9.13 -14.43 12.88
CA VAL A 289 9.12 -12.97 12.82
C VAL A 289 9.99 -12.42 13.94
N ALA A 290 10.85 -11.46 13.61
CA ALA A 290 11.64 -10.71 14.57
C ALA A 290 11.51 -9.20 14.30
N SER A 291 11.94 -8.38 15.25
CA SER A 291 12.07 -6.94 15.08
C SER A 291 13.05 -6.64 13.94
N MET A 292 12.82 -5.53 13.21
CA MET A 292 13.76 -5.06 12.21
C MET A 292 15.13 -4.80 12.81
N PRO A 293 16.21 -5.27 12.17
CA PRO A 293 17.55 -4.77 12.50
C PRO A 293 17.68 -3.33 12.03
N THR A 294 18.27 -2.48 12.85
CA THR A 294 18.53 -1.06 12.57
C THR A 294 20.03 -0.80 12.49
N PRO A 295 20.51 0.34 11.98
CA PRO A 295 21.94 0.60 11.90
C PRO A 295 22.71 0.39 13.22
N ASN A 296 22.11 0.80 14.31
CA ASN A 296 22.72 0.82 15.65
C ASN A 296 21.98 -0.01 16.72
N GLY A 297 20.95 -0.78 16.34
CA GLY A 297 20.15 -1.60 17.26
C GLY A 297 19.10 -0.85 18.06
N ASN A 298 18.84 0.44 17.75
CA ASN A 298 17.79 1.22 18.41
C ASN A 298 16.39 0.70 18.05
N ALA A 299 15.47 0.81 18.99
CA ALA A 299 14.08 0.47 18.78
C ALA A 299 13.38 1.61 17.99
N THR A 300 13.57 1.63 16.67
CA THR A 300 12.85 2.47 15.74
C THR A 300 12.22 1.61 14.66
N ASN A 301 11.21 2.11 13.98
CA ASN A 301 10.56 1.42 12.88
C ASN A 301 10.11 2.40 11.80
N ALA A 302 9.69 1.84 10.67
CA ALA A 302 9.17 2.54 9.50
C ALA A 302 7.90 1.86 9.01
N GLU A 303 7.07 2.58 8.26
CA GLU A 303 5.99 2.00 7.47
C GLU A 303 6.53 1.48 6.13
N ASN A 304 6.15 0.26 5.78
CA ASN A 304 6.26 -0.26 4.43
C ASN A 304 4.87 -0.69 3.97
N GLY A 305 4.17 0.17 3.27
CA GLY A 305 2.75 0.06 2.99
C GLY A 305 1.91 0.81 4.02
N GLY A 306 0.72 0.31 4.27
CA GLY A 306 -0.32 1.02 5.01
C GLY A 306 -1.14 1.92 4.10
N SER A 307 -2.43 2.03 4.40
CA SER A 307 -3.37 2.79 3.59
C SER A 307 -4.46 3.48 4.40
N ALA A 308 -5.11 4.44 3.75
CA ALA A 308 -6.22 5.19 4.29
C ALA A 308 -7.42 5.18 3.33
N LEU A 309 -8.62 5.42 3.84
CA LEU A 309 -9.74 5.83 3.02
C LEU A 309 -9.85 7.34 3.01
N SER A 310 -9.86 7.93 1.82
CA SER A 310 -9.99 9.37 1.59
C SER A 310 -11.26 9.69 0.81
N VAL A 311 -11.86 10.85 1.08
CA VAL A 311 -13.04 11.34 0.35
C VAL A 311 -12.57 12.32 -0.73
N LEU A 312 -12.96 12.09 -1.99
CA LEU A 312 -12.58 12.98 -3.07
C LEU A 312 -13.34 14.31 -2.97
N THR A 313 -12.66 15.39 -3.34
CA THR A 313 -13.25 16.75 -3.36
C THR A 313 -14.40 16.84 -4.35
N SER A 314 -14.34 16.10 -5.45
CA SER A 314 -15.39 15.99 -6.47
C SER A 314 -16.69 15.33 -5.97
N SER A 315 -16.65 14.56 -4.87
CA SER A 315 -17.85 13.95 -4.29
C SER A 315 -18.85 15.01 -3.84
N ARG A 316 -20.10 14.84 -4.27
CA ARG A 316 -21.23 15.67 -3.85
C ARG A 316 -21.99 15.07 -2.66
N LYS A 317 -21.42 14.02 -2.03
CA LYS A 317 -22.07 13.25 -0.95
C LYS A 317 -21.10 13.11 0.25
N PRO A 318 -20.49 14.20 0.72
CA PRO A 318 -19.42 14.13 1.72
C PRO A 318 -19.88 13.52 3.05
N ASP A 319 -21.12 13.69 3.44
CA ASP A 319 -21.61 13.15 4.71
C ASP A 319 -21.86 11.63 4.64
N ALA A 320 -22.39 11.13 3.53
CA ALA A 320 -22.51 9.68 3.31
C ALA A 320 -21.14 9.02 3.16
N SER A 321 -20.21 9.68 2.46
CA SER A 321 -18.83 9.22 2.32
C SER A 321 -18.12 9.15 3.68
N TRP A 322 -18.29 10.20 4.52
CA TRP A 322 -17.75 10.21 5.86
C TRP A 322 -18.29 9.05 6.71
N ARG A 323 -19.62 8.84 6.74
CA ARG A 323 -20.22 7.71 7.48
C ARG A 323 -19.62 6.37 7.09
N PHE A 324 -19.32 6.18 5.80
CA PHE A 324 -18.73 4.93 5.33
C PHE A 324 -17.27 4.78 5.75
N ILE A 325 -16.42 5.81 5.57
CA ILE A 325 -15.00 5.71 5.97
C ILE A 325 -14.86 5.58 7.49
N ASP A 326 -15.70 6.25 8.25
CA ASP A 326 -15.75 6.13 9.71
C ASP A 326 -16.16 4.70 10.14
N TYR A 327 -17.19 4.14 9.51
CA TYR A 327 -17.59 2.76 9.74
C TYR A 327 -16.46 1.77 9.45
N VAL A 328 -15.76 1.93 8.32
CA VAL A 328 -14.68 1.01 7.92
C VAL A 328 -13.46 1.16 8.82
N CYS A 329 -13.03 2.38 9.10
CA CYS A 329 -11.71 2.66 9.69
C CYS A 329 -11.75 2.86 11.21
N HIS A 330 -12.88 3.33 11.77
CA HIS A 330 -12.97 3.73 13.18
C HIS A 330 -13.96 2.89 13.99
N SER A 331 -14.96 2.27 13.36
CA SER A 331 -15.89 1.43 14.11
C SER A 331 -15.28 0.06 14.46
N ARG A 332 -15.69 -0.48 15.63
CA ARG A 332 -15.27 -1.82 16.06
C ARG A 332 -15.62 -2.89 15.02
N THR A 333 -16.85 -2.83 14.46
CA THR A 333 -17.31 -3.79 13.45
C THR A 333 -16.46 -3.76 12.19
N GLY A 334 -16.11 -2.56 11.71
CA GLY A 334 -15.26 -2.39 10.54
C GLY A 334 -13.86 -2.96 10.76
N ILE A 335 -13.24 -2.60 11.88
CA ILE A 335 -11.90 -3.07 12.25
C ILE A 335 -11.87 -4.59 12.42
N ASP A 336 -12.80 -5.16 13.20
CA ASP A 336 -12.87 -6.62 13.43
C ASP A 336 -13.04 -7.40 12.12
N THR A 337 -13.82 -6.87 11.18
CA THR A 337 -14.03 -7.49 9.87
C THR A 337 -12.74 -7.54 9.08
N ARG A 338 -11.98 -6.44 9.03
CA ARG A 338 -10.69 -6.37 8.32
C ARG A 338 -9.63 -7.26 8.98
N VAL A 339 -9.51 -7.19 10.30
CA VAL A 339 -8.54 -7.99 11.07
C VAL A 339 -8.84 -9.50 10.98
N LYS A 340 -10.11 -9.91 10.89
CA LYS A 340 -10.49 -11.30 10.58
C LYS A 340 -10.11 -11.68 9.15
N GLY A 341 -10.15 -10.74 8.22
CA GLY A 341 -9.71 -10.90 6.84
C GLY A 341 -8.18 -10.91 6.66
N GLY A 342 -7.40 -10.68 7.72
CA GLY A 342 -5.94 -10.71 7.69
C GLY A 342 -5.26 -9.34 7.58
N ALA A 343 -6.01 -8.23 7.56
CA ALA A 343 -5.43 -6.89 7.62
C ALA A 343 -4.76 -6.63 8.97
N PHE A 344 -3.65 -5.90 8.96
CA PHE A 344 -2.99 -5.46 10.19
C PHE A 344 -3.62 -4.13 10.65
N PRO A 345 -4.12 -4.07 11.91
CA PRO A 345 -4.85 -2.89 12.38
C PRO A 345 -3.95 -1.67 12.59
N ALA A 346 -4.52 -0.49 12.42
CA ALA A 346 -3.89 0.78 12.76
C ALA A 346 -4.31 1.32 14.14
N ASP A 347 -5.34 0.75 14.76
CA ASP A 347 -5.86 1.20 16.05
C ASP A 347 -5.15 0.57 17.25
N VAL A 348 -4.85 1.40 18.25
CA VAL A 348 -4.11 0.99 19.47
C VAL A 348 -4.87 -0.08 20.24
N ALA A 349 -6.19 0.03 20.36
CA ALA A 349 -6.98 -0.89 21.15
C ALA A 349 -6.93 -2.33 20.64
N THR A 350 -6.97 -2.53 19.32
CA THR A 350 -6.81 -3.86 18.73
C THR A 350 -5.38 -4.37 18.88
N LEU A 351 -4.38 -3.53 18.61
CA LEU A 351 -2.96 -3.89 18.72
C LEU A 351 -2.58 -4.34 20.12
N ASP A 352 -3.19 -3.77 21.17
CA ASP A 352 -2.94 -4.12 22.56
C ASP A 352 -3.87 -5.21 23.10
N SER A 353 -4.85 -5.66 22.32
CA SER A 353 -5.81 -6.64 22.81
C SER A 353 -5.16 -8.02 23.03
N PRO A 354 -5.47 -8.71 24.13
CA PRO A 354 -4.97 -10.06 24.39
C PRO A 354 -5.31 -11.05 23.28
N GLU A 355 -6.49 -10.90 22.65
CA GLU A 355 -6.93 -11.74 21.54
C GLU A 355 -6.00 -11.60 20.33
N PHE A 356 -5.67 -10.37 19.94
CA PHE A 356 -4.78 -10.11 18.81
C PHE A 356 -3.35 -10.58 19.10
N LEU A 357 -2.83 -10.22 20.28
CA LEU A 357 -1.45 -10.53 20.70
C LEU A 357 -1.18 -12.03 20.90
N SER A 358 -2.21 -12.82 21.25
CA SER A 358 -2.05 -14.25 21.47
C SER A 358 -2.18 -15.11 20.22
N ARG A 359 -2.50 -14.52 19.07
CA ARG A 359 -2.64 -15.28 17.81
C ARG A 359 -1.34 -15.96 17.43
N THR A 360 -1.44 -17.24 17.09
CA THR A 360 -0.33 -18.08 16.63
C THR A 360 -0.55 -18.61 15.20
N THR A 361 -1.68 -18.27 14.60
CA THR A 361 -2.10 -18.72 13.28
C THR A 361 -2.37 -17.56 12.34
N VAL A 362 -2.16 -17.78 11.06
CA VAL A 362 -2.58 -16.91 9.95
C VAL A 362 -3.80 -17.54 9.29
N THR A 363 -4.79 -16.75 8.93
CA THR A 363 -6.00 -17.25 8.28
C THR A 363 -5.84 -17.18 6.76
N ASP A 364 -6.11 -18.29 6.06
CA ASP A 364 -6.09 -18.33 4.60
C ASP A 364 -7.39 -17.76 3.98
N SER A 365 -7.45 -17.70 2.65
CA SER A 365 -8.61 -17.21 1.90
C SER A 365 -9.89 -18.05 2.08
N HIS A 366 -9.79 -19.27 2.64
CA HIS A 366 -10.91 -20.17 2.94
C HIS A 366 -11.32 -20.11 4.42
N GLY A 367 -10.66 -19.28 5.23
CA GLY A 367 -10.91 -19.17 6.67
C GLY A 367 -10.19 -20.23 7.51
N VAL A 368 -9.28 -21.00 6.92
CA VAL A 368 -8.49 -22.03 7.65
C VAL A 368 -7.34 -21.34 8.39
N GLN A 369 -7.17 -21.69 9.65
CA GLN A 369 -6.09 -21.18 10.49
C GLN A 369 -4.86 -22.06 10.42
N VAL A 370 -3.74 -21.50 9.96
CA VAL A 370 -2.47 -22.19 9.74
C VAL A 370 -1.41 -21.63 10.68
N PRO A 371 -0.70 -22.48 11.48
CA PRO A 371 0.40 -22.03 12.34
C PRO A 371 1.66 -21.73 11.53
N TYR A 372 1.56 -20.79 10.59
CA TYR A 372 2.58 -20.49 9.58
C TYR A 372 3.93 -20.14 10.19
N PHE A 373 3.92 -19.44 11.33
CA PHE A 373 5.13 -19.08 12.07
C PHE A 373 5.47 -20.07 13.22
N GLY A 374 5.12 -21.35 13.06
CA GLY A 374 5.49 -22.42 13.99
C GLY A 374 4.95 -22.23 15.41
N GLY A 375 3.76 -21.64 15.54
CA GLY A 375 3.14 -21.38 16.84
C GLY A 375 3.65 -20.12 17.55
N GLN A 376 4.48 -19.29 16.90
CA GLN A 376 4.92 -18.02 17.45
C GLN A 376 3.73 -17.04 17.58
N GLN A 377 3.68 -16.28 18.66
CA GLN A 377 2.78 -15.14 18.85
C GLN A 377 3.33 -13.93 18.06
N PHE A 378 3.33 -14.04 16.73
CA PHE A 378 4.00 -13.10 15.83
C PHE A 378 3.41 -11.68 15.90
N ASN A 379 2.12 -11.54 16.25
CA ASN A 379 1.50 -10.24 16.42
C ASN A 379 2.10 -9.42 17.57
N ARG A 380 2.75 -10.05 18.57
CA ARG A 380 3.48 -9.30 19.59
C ARG A 380 4.66 -8.52 19.00
N VAL A 381 5.38 -9.13 18.05
CA VAL A 381 6.49 -8.47 17.36
C VAL A 381 5.97 -7.34 16.49
N LEU A 382 4.90 -7.61 15.74
CA LEU A 382 4.32 -6.64 14.82
C LEU A 382 3.65 -5.47 15.55
N SER A 383 2.94 -5.72 16.67
CA SER A 383 2.34 -4.66 17.48
C SER A 383 3.41 -3.77 18.11
N GLU A 384 4.50 -4.37 18.60
CA GLU A 384 5.62 -3.59 19.14
C GLU A 384 6.29 -2.75 18.04
N ALA A 385 6.44 -3.30 16.84
CA ALA A 385 6.95 -2.58 15.68
C ALA A 385 6.10 -1.33 15.35
N ALA A 386 4.77 -1.46 15.39
CA ALA A 386 3.84 -0.36 15.12
C ALA A 386 3.98 0.81 16.10
N LYS A 387 4.31 0.53 17.36
CA LYS A 387 4.52 1.55 18.38
C LYS A 387 5.81 2.37 18.20
N HIS A 388 6.75 1.83 17.44
CA HIS A 388 8.06 2.44 17.21
C HIS A 388 8.22 3.07 15.82
N VAL A 389 7.17 3.14 15.04
CA VAL A 389 7.20 3.85 13.75
C VAL A 389 7.49 5.33 13.99
N SER A 390 8.57 5.81 13.39
CA SER A 390 8.96 7.22 13.49
C SER A 390 7.97 8.11 12.73
N THR A 391 7.53 9.22 13.31
CA THR A 391 6.60 10.17 12.72
C THR A 391 7.30 11.28 11.91
N GLN A 392 8.61 11.15 11.68
CA GLN A 392 9.43 12.23 11.12
C GLN A 392 9.74 12.09 9.63
N TYR A 393 9.39 10.96 9.03
CA TYR A 393 9.57 10.76 7.60
C TYR A 393 8.44 11.43 6.83
N GLN A 394 8.76 12.04 5.70
CA GLN A 394 7.80 12.65 4.81
C GLN A 394 7.96 12.07 3.40
N TYR A 395 6.86 11.79 2.75
CA TYR A 395 6.82 11.49 1.33
C TYR A 395 6.71 12.76 0.51
N LEU A 396 7.25 12.74 -0.70
CA LEU A 396 7.09 13.84 -1.65
C LEU A 396 5.63 14.05 -2.06
N PRO A 397 5.20 15.29 -2.33
CA PRO A 397 3.87 15.54 -2.90
C PRO A 397 3.72 15.05 -4.34
N PHE A 398 4.72 14.39 -4.90
CA PHE A 398 4.74 13.68 -6.20
C PHE A 398 5.41 12.31 -6.09
N GLU A 399 5.21 11.62 -4.97
CA GLU A 399 5.84 10.34 -4.64
C GLU A 399 5.49 9.23 -5.64
N VAL A 400 4.30 9.26 -6.24
CA VAL A 400 3.91 8.31 -7.30
C VAL A 400 4.86 8.39 -8.49
N TYR A 401 5.26 9.60 -8.89
CA TYR A 401 6.29 9.80 -9.91
C TYR A 401 7.66 9.36 -9.42
N ALA A 402 8.04 9.78 -8.20
CA ALA A 402 9.34 9.46 -7.62
C ALA A 402 9.60 7.95 -7.64
N ARG A 403 8.63 7.15 -7.21
CA ARG A 403 8.72 5.68 -7.22
C ARG A 403 8.79 5.09 -8.62
N SER A 404 8.10 5.67 -9.60
CA SER A 404 8.16 5.21 -10.98
C SER A 404 9.54 5.46 -11.62
N ASP A 405 10.18 6.59 -11.28
CA ASP A 405 11.51 6.96 -11.79
C ASP A 405 12.66 6.24 -11.07
N PHE A 406 12.46 5.75 -9.85
CA PHE A 406 13.47 5.03 -9.05
C PHE A 406 14.12 3.87 -9.81
N ARG A 407 13.31 3.08 -10.52
CA ARG A 407 13.81 1.92 -11.28
C ARG A 407 14.71 2.34 -12.45
N SER A 408 14.44 3.49 -13.06
CA SER A 408 15.22 4.02 -14.18
C SER A 408 16.51 4.73 -13.74
N THR A 409 16.66 4.99 -12.45
CA THR A 409 17.78 5.68 -11.82
C THR A 409 18.54 4.74 -10.88
N VAL A 410 18.13 4.63 -9.62
CA VAL A 410 18.76 3.77 -8.61
C VAL A 410 18.71 2.30 -9.01
N GLY A 411 17.64 1.84 -9.65
CA GLY A 411 17.49 0.47 -10.16
C GLY A 411 18.57 0.05 -11.16
N LYS A 412 19.28 1.00 -11.78
CA LYS A 412 20.43 0.69 -12.65
C LYS A 412 21.59 0.03 -11.91
N ALA A 413 21.80 0.38 -10.64
CA ALA A 413 22.85 -0.23 -9.81
C ALA A 413 22.58 -1.74 -9.64
N TYR A 414 21.35 -2.12 -9.35
CA TYR A 414 20.92 -3.52 -9.21
C TYR A 414 21.01 -4.26 -10.55
N THR A 415 20.59 -3.62 -11.63
CA THR A 415 20.71 -4.17 -12.99
C THR A 415 22.17 -4.42 -13.35
N TRP A 416 23.05 -3.46 -13.04
CA TRP A 416 24.50 -3.62 -13.26
C TRP A 416 25.05 -4.78 -12.44
N ALA A 417 24.74 -4.86 -11.14
CA ALA A 417 25.19 -5.92 -10.25
C ALA A 417 24.76 -7.31 -10.75
N ASN A 418 23.50 -7.47 -11.16
CA ASN A 418 23.00 -8.71 -11.75
C ASN A 418 23.77 -9.08 -13.03
N ASN A 419 24.00 -8.13 -13.94
CA ASN A 419 24.77 -8.35 -15.16
C ASN A 419 26.23 -8.71 -14.85
N TRP A 420 26.82 -8.11 -13.82
CA TRP A 420 28.16 -8.41 -13.38
C TRP A 420 28.29 -9.83 -12.79
N GLN A 421 27.35 -10.25 -11.96
CA GLN A 421 27.27 -11.61 -11.42
C GLN A 421 27.17 -12.64 -12.55
N ARG A 422 26.28 -12.42 -13.51
CA ARG A 422 26.13 -13.27 -14.70
C ARG A 422 27.41 -13.33 -15.52
N TYR A 423 28.02 -12.19 -15.79
CA TYR A 423 29.33 -12.12 -16.50
C TYR A 423 30.41 -12.95 -15.79
N ARG A 424 30.54 -12.80 -14.46
CA ARG A 424 31.51 -13.56 -13.66
C ARG A 424 31.28 -15.04 -13.75
N MET A 425 30.05 -15.50 -13.64
CA MET A 425 29.70 -16.93 -13.75
C MET A 425 30.03 -17.49 -15.15
N GLU A 426 29.66 -16.79 -16.20
CA GLU A 426 29.96 -17.18 -17.59
C GLU A 426 31.45 -17.20 -17.86
N TYR A 427 32.20 -16.20 -17.39
CA TYR A 427 33.64 -16.12 -17.50
C TYR A 427 34.33 -17.30 -16.79
N GLN A 428 33.90 -17.64 -15.57
CA GLN A 428 34.44 -18.80 -14.85
C GLN A 428 34.13 -20.13 -15.56
N ARG A 429 32.93 -20.29 -16.13
CA ARG A 429 32.57 -21.47 -16.95
C ARG A 429 33.46 -21.55 -18.19
N MET A 430 33.77 -20.45 -18.84
CA MET A 430 34.67 -20.37 -19.99
C MET A 430 36.08 -20.82 -19.60
N LEU A 431 36.64 -20.27 -18.50
CA LEU A 431 37.95 -20.65 -17.98
C LEU A 431 38.02 -22.14 -17.61
N ALA A 432 36.94 -22.72 -17.14
CA ALA A 432 36.83 -24.14 -16.80
C ALA A 432 36.68 -25.05 -18.04
N GLY A 433 36.68 -24.51 -19.26
CA GLY A 433 36.48 -25.27 -20.50
C GLY A 433 35.09 -25.89 -20.66
N LYS A 434 34.10 -25.40 -19.91
CA LYS A 434 32.72 -25.95 -19.86
C LYS A 434 31.77 -25.29 -20.86
N THR A 435 32.20 -24.29 -21.57
CA THR A 435 31.42 -23.60 -22.60
C THR A 435 31.96 -24.03 -23.98
N GLY A 436 31.17 -24.84 -24.71
CA GLY A 436 31.51 -25.23 -26.08
C GLY A 436 31.77 -24.01 -26.98
N ASN A 437 31.15 -23.86 -28.15
CA ASN A 437 31.28 -22.71 -29.06
C ASN A 437 30.63 -21.39 -28.56
N ALA A 438 30.53 -21.16 -27.23
CA ALA A 438 29.98 -19.94 -26.67
C ALA A 438 30.87 -18.73 -26.93
N ARG A 439 30.28 -17.60 -27.31
CA ARG A 439 30.98 -16.31 -27.44
C ARG A 439 31.59 -15.91 -26.10
N ASN A 440 32.72 -15.19 -26.12
CA ASN A 440 33.28 -14.61 -24.90
C ASN A 440 32.20 -13.77 -24.20
N PRO A 441 32.02 -13.95 -22.89
CA PRO A 441 31.06 -13.13 -22.15
C PRO A 441 31.47 -11.66 -22.24
N GLN A 442 30.43 -10.79 -22.40
CA GLN A 442 30.69 -9.33 -22.48
C GLN A 442 30.54 -8.72 -21.07
N SER A 443 31.56 -7.91 -20.72
CA SER A 443 31.53 -7.12 -19.47
C SER A 443 30.33 -6.13 -19.51
N PRO A 444 29.63 -5.93 -18.38
CA PRO A 444 28.53 -4.95 -18.30
C PRO A 444 28.99 -3.48 -18.36
N GLY A 445 30.30 -3.22 -18.54
CA GLY A 445 30.85 -1.86 -18.60
C GLY A 445 31.24 -1.32 -17.22
N LEU A 446 31.22 0.02 -17.10
CA LEU A 446 31.56 0.71 -15.85
C LEU A 446 30.51 0.37 -14.78
N MET A 447 31.01 0.28 -13.55
CA MET A 447 30.16 0.07 -12.38
C MET A 447 29.18 1.24 -12.23
N VAL A 448 27.95 0.92 -11.88
CA VAL A 448 26.92 1.88 -11.45
C VAL A 448 26.61 1.57 -10.01
N THR A 449 26.81 2.53 -9.12
CA THR A 449 26.53 2.40 -7.69
C THR A 449 25.12 2.89 -7.33
N ILE A 450 24.66 2.53 -6.13
CA ILE A 450 23.41 3.09 -5.56
C ILE A 450 23.54 4.62 -5.45
N GLU A 451 24.70 5.14 -5.06
CA GLU A 451 24.96 6.59 -4.95
C GLU A 451 24.89 7.30 -6.32
N ASP A 452 25.45 6.70 -7.39
CA ASP A 452 25.28 7.21 -8.76
C ASP A 452 23.79 7.30 -9.14
N GLY A 453 23.03 6.26 -8.78
CA GLY A 453 21.59 6.21 -9.00
C GLY A 453 20.83 7.27 -8.20
N LEU A 454 21.19 7.47 -6.92
CA LEU A 454 20.59 8.51 -6.06
C LEU A 454 20.88 9.92 -6.61
N SER A 455 22.09 10.18 -7.10
CA SER A 455 22.45 11.45 -7.72
C SER A 455 21.58 11.75 -8.95
N GLN A 456 21.39 10.77 -9.82
CA GLN A 456 20.53 10.91 -10.97
C GLN A 456 19.05 11.07 -10.57
N TRP A 457 18.61 10.31 -9.57
CA TRP A 457 17.23 10.39 -9.07
C TRP A 457 16.93 11.75 -8.45
N GLN A 458 17.84 12.27 -7.61
CA GLN A 458 17.71 13.61 -7.03
C GLN A 458 17.55 14.68 -8.12
N GLN A 459 18.36 14.61 -9.18
CA GLN A 459 18.25 15.53 -10.30
C GLN A 459 16.89 15.43 -11.01
N ASN A 460 16.45 14.21 -11.31
CA ASN A 460 15.16 13.98 -11.98
C ASN A 460 13.98 14.47 -11.14
N LEU A 461 14.02 14.22 -9.82
CA LEU A 461 12.98 14.66 -8.88
C LEU A 461 12.89 16.19 -8.82
N ARG A 462 14.03 16.88 -8.82
CA ARG A 462 14.10 18.35 -8.85
C ARG A 462 13.50 18.90 -10.14
N GLU A 463 13.95 18.38 -11.27
CA GLU A 463 13.43 18.82 -12.57
C GLU A 463 11.92 18.58 -12.68
N TYR A 464 11.45 17.41 -12.22
CA TYR A 464 10.03 17.12 -12.20
C TYR A 464 9.26 18.07 -11.27
N GLY A 465 9.71 18.27 -10.03
CA GLY A 465 9.07 19.16 -9.07
C GLY A 465 8.94 20.59 -9.62
N ILE A 466 10.01 21.16 -10.17
CA ILE A 466 10.00 22.48 -10.81
C ILE A 466 8.99 22.52 -11.97
N ASN A 467 8.96 21.50 -12.82
CA ASN A 467 8.05 21.42 -13.97
C ASN A 467 6.58 21.30 -13.54
N GLN A 468 6.32 20.75 -12.32
CA GLN A 468 4.97 20.70 -11.74
C GLN A 468 4.59 21.98 -10.96
N GLY A 469 5.48 22.95 -10.89
CA GLY A 469 5.22 24.25 -10.24
C GLY A 469 5.60 24.31 -8.75
N PHE A 470 6.34 23.32 -8.25
CA PHE A 470 6.90 23.37 -6.90
C PHE A 470 8.14 24.27 -6.83
N THR A 471 8.36 24.94 -5.71
CA THR A 471 9.65 25.52 -5.37
C THR A 471 10.53 24.43 -4.80
N VAL A 472 11.55 23.99 -5.53
CA VAL A 472 12.43 22.90 -5.09
C VAL A 472 13.74 23.45 -4.60
N THR A 473 14.13 23.09 -3.37
CA THR A 473 15.39 23.49 -2.75
C THR A 473 16.28 22.25 -2.51
N ASP A 474 17.62 22.47 -2.55
CA ASP A 474 18.59 21.58 -1.92
C ASP A 474 18.68 21.98 -0.45
N ASN A 475 18.49 21.07 0.47
CA ASN A 475 18.70 21.32 1.89
C ASN A 475 20.16 21.12 2.27
#